data_a7f7323c6d5249c921216a1414d2d97c
#
_entry.id   a7f7323c6d5249c921216a1414d2d97c
#
_cell.length_a   1.000
_cell.length_b   1.000
_cell.length_c   1.000
_cell.angle_alpha   90.00
_cell.angle_beta   90.00
_cell.angle_gamma   90.00
#
_symmetry.space_group_name_H-M   'P 1'
#
loop_
_entity.id
_entity.type
_entity.pdbx_description
1 polymer ?
#
loop_
_entity_poly.entity_id
_entity_poly.type
_entity_poly.pdbx_seq_one_letter_code
_entity_poly.pdbx_strand_id
1 'polypeptide(L)'
;MQWAIKTQRLFDGTGSPLVRDALVVIENERIVAVGPASQVALPAGVSVLDVGDRTVMPGLIDAHVHILWSGSVASGQESRVATDSQALLMGVRNAQMALKSGLTTVRDCGYRDYLSLALLDFIHHGDLAGPRLLCSGPVITSTAGQLWWQSIECDRVDELQKAVRTLVKHDVDFVKLMGTGGNATPGSNPEASQYDAAGFQAVAEDAHRMGRKVAVHVHGVEGMRRAVDAGSTPWSTARSGRTAGSRMMHDWWPTLWLET
;
A
#
# COMPACT_ATOMS: atom_id res chain seq x y z
N MET A 1 28.53 -8.02 2.53
CA MET A 1 29.18 -6.88 3.24
C MET A 1 28.53 -6.72 4.60
N GLN A 2 29.32 -6.49 5.66
CA GLN A 2 28.78 -6.30 7.01
C GLN A 2 29.15 -4.90 7.51
N TRP A 3 28.20 -4.20 8.12
CA TRP A 3 28.34 -2.87 8.67
C TRP A 3 27.36 -2.64 9.83
N ALA A 4 27.52 -1.56 10.60
CA ALA A 4 26.66 -1.28 11.73
C ALA A 4 26.26 0.20 11.78
N ILE A 5 25.09 0.48 12.36
CA ILE A 5 24.66 1.82 12.74
C ILE A 5 24.73 1.92 14.26
N LYS A 6 25.41 2.95 14.76
CA LYS A 6 25.41 3.32 16.17
C LYS A 6 24.57 4.58 16.37
N THR A 7 23.72 4.60 17.40
CA THR A 7 22.82 5.71 17.68
C THR A 7 22.56 5.85 19.17
N GLN A 8 22.29 7.06 19.63
CA GLN A 8 21.86 7.27 21.02
C GLN A 8 20.42 6.82 21.29
N ARG A 9 19.57 6.72 20.26
CA ARG A 9 18.17 6.29 20.40
C ARG A 9 17.76 5.38 19.25
N LEU A 10 17.18 4.25 19.59
CA LEU A 10 16.56 3.35 18.63
C LEU A 10 15.10 3.14 19.00
N PHE A 11 14.23 3.34 18.02
CA PHE A 11 12.83 2.92 18.04
C PHE A 11 12.69 1.68 17.14
N ASP A 12 12.32 0.55 17.71
CA ASP A 12 12.28 -0.74 16.99
C ASP A 12 10.92 -1.06 16.35
N GLY A 13 9.89 -0.23 16.64
CA GLY A 13 8.54 -0.44 16.11
C GLY A 13 7.72 -1.50 16.85
N THR A 14 8.24 -2.15 17.90
CA THR A 14 7.54 -3.23 18.62
C THR A 14 6.58 -2.73 19.70
N GLY A 15 6.55 -1.43 19.98
CA GLY A 15 5.83 -0.84 21.11
C GLY A 15 6.63 -0.84 22.42
N SER A 16 7.84 -1.37 22.40
CA SER A 16 8.77 -1.31 23.53
C SER A 16 9.34 0.09 23.75
N PRO A 17 9.85 0.43 24.94
CA PRO A 17 10.57 1.68 25.18
C PRO A 17 11.78 1.83 24.25
N LEU A 18 12.17 3.07 23.97
CA LEU A 18 13.38 3.36 23.16
C LEU A 18 14.63 2.69 23.76
N VAL A 19 15.37 2.01 22.91
CA VAL A 19 16.68 1.48 23.28
C VAL A 19 17.71 2.62 23.25
N ARG A 20 18.45 2.80 24.36
CA ARG A 20 19.51 3.80 24.49
C ARG A 20 20.85 3.21 24.09
N ASP A 21 21.75 4.04 23.53
CA ASP A 21 23.10 3.66 23.07
C ASP A 21 23.07 2.35 22.27
N ALA A 22 22.33 2.38 21.19
CA ALA A 22 21.99 1.19 20.40
C ALA A 22 22.96 0.94 19.24
N LEU A 23 23.12 -0.35 18.92
CA LEU A 23 23.74 -0.83 17.69
C LEU A 23 22.72 -1.60 16.86
N VAL A 24 22.76 -1.38 15.55
CA VAL A 24 22.06 -2.19 14.54
C VAL A 24 23.14 -2.77 13.63
N VAL A 25 23.31 -4.08 13.64
CA VAL A 25 24.30 -4.78 12.78
C VAL A 25 23.58 -5.31 11.56
N ILE A 26 24.12 -4.99 10.39
CA ILE A 26 23.57 -5.33 9.09
C ILE A 26 24.57 -6.21 8.35
N GLU A 27 24.10 -7.33 7.85
CA GLU A 27 24.85 -8.22 6.96
C GLU A 27 24.11 -8.34 5.65
N ASN A 28 24.78 -7.96 4.57
CA ASN A 28 24.18 -7.79 3.25
C ASN A 28 23.01 -6.80 3.33
N GLU A 29 21.77 -7.25 3.19
CA GLU A 29 20.57 -6.43 3.23
C GLU A 29 19.66 -6.75 4.44
N ARG A 30 20.19 -7.47 5.44
CA ARG A 30 19.44 -7.94 6.60
C ARG A 30 20.01 -7.43 7.90
N ILE A 31 19.13 -7.04 8.81
CA ILE A 31 19.48 -6.78 10.21
C ILE A 31 19.71 -8.14 10.88
N VAL A 32 20.93 -8.37 11.37
CA VAL A 32 21.31 -9.64 12.02
C VAL A 32 21.44 -9.50 13.54
N ALA A 33 21.61 -8.28 14.05
CA ALA A 33 21.58 -8.01 15.48
C ALA A 33 21.13 -6.57 15.74
N VAL A 34 20.37 -6.34 16.83
CA VAL A 34 19.91 -5.03 17.25
C VAL A 34 19.73 -5.00 18.77
N GLY A 35 20.11 -3.92 19.40
CA GLY A 35 19.95 -3.76 20.86
C GLY A 35 20.94 -2.75 21.46
N PRO A 36 21.02 -2.67 22.80
CA PRO A 36 22.01 -1.85 23.48
C PRO A 36 23.44 -2.21 23.05
N ALA A 37 24.29 -1.23 22.81
CA ALA A 37 25.67 -1.45 22.36
C ALA A 37 26.49 -2.32 23.33
N SER A 38 26.15 -2.33 24.61
CA SER A 38 26.78 -3.18 25.62
C SER A 38 26.39 -4.66 25.49
N GLN A 39 25.34 -5.00 24.72
CA GLN A 39 24.80 -6.36 24.59
C GLN A 39 24.96 -6.90 23.14
N VAL A 40 25.22 -6.03 22.17
CA VAL A 40 25.37 -6.42 20.76
C VAL A 40 26.86 -6.55 20.44
N ALA A 41 27.28 -7.77 20.07
CA ALA A 41 28.66 -8.01 19.64
C ALA A 41 28.89 -7.32 18.28
N LEU A 42 29.92 -6.48 18.22
CA LEU A 42 30.35 -5.86 16.96
C LEU A 42 31.49 -6.71 16.38
N PRO A 43 31.33 -7.32 15.20
CA PRO A 43 32.37 -8.12 14.59
C PRO A 43 33.62 -7.26 14.30
N ALA A 44 34.82 -7.88 14.40
CA ALA A 44 36.08 -7.19 14.14
C ALA A 44 36.14 -6.68 12.69
N GLY A 45 36.55 -5.43 12.50
CA GLY A 45 36.72 -4.83 11.18
C GLY A 45 35.44 -4.34 10.52
N VAL A 46 34.30 -4.38 11.22
CA VAL A 46 33.02 -3.85 10.72
C VAL A 46 33.03 -2.32 10.66
N SER A 47 32.61 -1.75 9.54
CA SER A 47 32.41 -0.30 9.41
C SER A 47 31.20 0.14 10.25
N VAL A 48 31.39 1.19 11.06
CA VAL A 48 30.32 1.75 11.91
C VAL A 48 29.95 3.15 11.43
N LEU A 49 28.68 3.33 11.10
CA LEU A 49 28.09 4.64 10.89
C LEU A 49 27.54 5.15 12.24
N ASP A 50 28.29 6.04 12.89
CA ASP A 50 27.79 6.70 14.11
C ASP A 50 26.95 7.91 13.73
N VAL A 51 25.65 7.84 14.01
CA VAL A 51 24.71 8.94 13.74
C VAL A 51 24.51 9.86 14.94
N GLY A 52 25.17 9.60 16.06
CA GLY A 52 25.17 10.46 17.25
C GLY A 52 23.78 10.61 17.89
N ASP A 53 23.43 11.83 18.24
CA ASP A 53 22.15 12.17 18.92
C ASP A 53 20.98 12.21 17.93
N ARG A 54 20.76 11.10 17.24
CA ARG A 54 19.59 10.89 16.36
C ARG A 54 18.80 9.69 16.84
N THR A 55 17.59 9.57 16.34
CA THR A 55 16.77 8.36 16.53
C THR A 55 16.79 7.55 15.26
N VAL A 56 17.30 6.32 15.33
CA VAL A 56 17.16 5.34 14.27
C VAL A 56 15.84 4.61 14.45
N MET A 57 15.14 4.38 13.36
CA MET A 57 13.83 3.71 13.35
C MET A 57 13.67 2.92 12.04
N PRO A 58 12.76 1.93 11.99
CA PRO A 58 12.36 1.30 10.74
C PRO A 58 11.87 2.35 9.74
N GLY A 59 12.10 2.10 8.45
CA GLY A 59 11.56 2.95 7.40
C GLY A 59 10.03 3.01 7.46
N LEU A 60 9.48 4.16 7.11
CA LEU A 60 8.02 4.37 7.11
C LEU A 60 7.37 3.56 5.97
N ILE A 61 6.14 3.15 6.20
CA ILE A 61 5.32 2.42 5.23
C ILE A 61 4.08 3.25 4.93
N ASP A 62 3.84 3.55 3.65
CA ASP A 62 2.56 4.09 3.20
C ASP A 62 1.78 3.01 2.48
N ALA A 63 0.70 2.57 3.11
CA ALA A 63 -0.09 1.45 2.62
C ALA A 63 -1.20 1.84 1.64
N HIS A 64 -1.31 3.12 1.23
CA HIS A 64 -2.30 3.57 0.26
C HIS A 64 -1.83 4.79 -0.54
N VAL A 65 -1.14 4.56 -1.62
CA VAL A 65 -0.75 5.60 -2.57
C VAL A 65 -1.31 5.32 -3.97
N HIS A 66 -1.33 6.35 -4.81
CA HIS A 66 -1.39 6.25 -6.26
C HIS A 66 -0.09 6.84 -6.80
N ILE A 67 0.93 5.99 -6.91
CA ILE A 67 2.31 6.42 -7.16
C ILE A 67 2.45 7.17 -8.49
N LEU A 68 1.58 6.89 -9.45
CA LEU A 68 1.57 7.50 -10.78
C LEU A 68 0.74 8.79 -10.87
N TRP A 69 0.14 9.26 -9.76
CA TRP A 69 -0.61 10.51 -9.73
C TRP A 69 0.28 11.70 -9.39
N SER A 70 -0.15 12.90 -9.79
CA SER A 70 0.62 14.14 -9.58
C SER A 70 0.80 14.52 -8.10
N GLY A 71 -0.12 14.10 -7.22
CA GLY A 71 -0.19 14.52 -5.82
C GLY A 71 -0.79 15.92 -5.62
N SER A 72 -1.30 16.58 -6.68
CA SER A 72 -2.03 17.83 -6.61
C SER A 72 -3.45 17.65 -6.07
N VAL A 73 -4.14 18.74 -5.74
CA VAL A 73 -5.57 18.71 -5.35
C VAL A 73 -6.48 18.24 -6.49
N ALA A 74 -6.02 18.31 -7.74
CA ALA A 74 -6.71 17.87 -8.94
C ALA A 74 -6.17 16.53 -9.48
N SER A 75 -5.34 15.82 -8.72
CA SER A 75 -4.60 14.64 -9.19
C SER A 75 -5.48 13.55 -9.83
N GLY A 76 -6.71 13.34 -9.32
CA GLY A 76 -7.66 12.41 -9.93
C GLY A 76 -8.09 12.83 -11.35
N GLN A 77 -8.33 14.13 -11.58
CA GLN A 77 -8.68 14.66 -12.88
C GLN A 77 -7.47 14.66 -13.82
N GLU A 78 -6.30 15.04 -13.33
CA GLU A 78 -5.05 15.04 -14.08
C GLU A 78 -4.67 13.62 -14.52
N SER A 79 -4.87 12.60 -13.68
CA SER A 79 -4.60 11.19 -14.01
C SER A 79 -5.46 10.69 -15.18
N ARG A 80 -6.65 11.26 -15.38
CA ARG A 80 -7.56 10.89 -16.47
C ARG A 80 -7.03 11.31 -17.84
N VAL A 81 -6.30 12.43 -17.90
CA VAL A 81 -5.82 13.01 -19.17
C VAL A 81 -4.32 12.82 -19.37
N ALA A 82 -3.59 12.40 -18.35
CA ALA A 82 -2.16 12.16 -18.46
C ALA A 82 -1.86 11.04 -19.46
N THR A 83 -0.85 11.24 -20.29
CA THR A 83 -0.30 10.16 -21.11
C THR A 83 0.44 9.16 -20.24
N ASP A 84 0.65 7.94 -20.73
CA ASP A 84 1.38 6.89 -19.99
C ASP A 84 2.81 7.31 -19.67
N SER A 85 3.48 7.99 -20.60
CA SER A 85 4.82 8.55 -20.39
C SER A 85 4.83 9.59 -19.27
N GLN A 86 3.84 10.48 -19.22
CA GLN A 86 3.71 11.47 -18.14
C GLN A 86 3.45 10.78 -16.81
N ALA A 87 2.57 9.77 -16.76
CA ALA A 87 2.29 9.00 -15.55
C ALA A 87 3.55 8.28 -15.03
N LEU A 88 4.31 7.62 -15.91
CA LEU A 88 5.57 6.96 -15.52
C LEU A 88 6.60 7.95 -14.98
N LEU A 89 6.79 9.11 -15.63
CA LEU A 89 7.71 10.14 -15.14
C LEU A 89 7.26 10.71 -13.77
N MET A 90 5.96 10.87 -13.55
CA MET A 90 5.43 11.21 -12.22
C MET A 90 5.74 10.12 -11.21
N GLY A 91 5.58 8.84 -11.57
CA GLY A 91 5.90 7.69 -10.73
C GLY A 91 7.37 7.66 -10.32
N VAL A 92 8.29 7.89 -11.24
CA VAL A 92 9.73 8.01 -10.97
C VAL A 92 10.01 9.12 -9.95
N ARG A 93 9.49 10.31 -10.20
CA ARG A 93 9.62 11.45 -9.27
C ARG A 93 9.06 11.12 -7.88
N ASN A 94 7.85 10.54 -7.82
CA ASN A 94 7.16 10.25 -6.58
C ASN A 94 7.87 9.13 -5.79
N ALA A 95 8.40 8.10 -6.46
CA ALA A 95 9.18 7.05 -5.82
C ALA A 95 10.45 7.62 -5.16
N GLN A 96 11.17 8.50 -5.84
CA GLN A 96 12.35 9.17 -5.29
C GLN A 96 11.99 10.10 -4.12
N MET A 97 10.88 10.85 -4.24
CA MET A 97 10.39 11.71 -3.16
C MET A 97 9.97 10.89 -1.93
N ALA A 98 9.26 9.79 -2.12
CA ALA A 98 8.87 8.88 -1.04
C ALA A 98 10.09 8.39 -0.27
N LEU A 99 11.11 7.87 -0.98
CA LEU A 99 12.33 7.39 -0.36
C LEU A 99 13.08 8.51 0.41
N LYS A 100 13.20 9.70 -0.17
CA LYS A 100 13.80 10.88 0.49
C LYS A 100 13.04 11.32 1.73
N SER A 101 11.74 11.06 1.79
CA SER A 101 10.88 11.36 2.94
C SER A 101 10.89 10.27 4.02
N GLY A 102 11.69 9.21 3.84
CA GLY A 102 11.79 8.08 4.78
C GLY A 102 10.77 6.97 4.56
N LEU A 103 9.96 7.04 3.51
CA LEU A 103 9.09 5.95 3.09
C LEU A 103 9.93 4.88 2.36
N THR A 104 10.17 3.76 3.02
CA THR A 104 10.95 2.65 2.45
C THR A 104 10.09 1.56 1.81
N THR A 105 8.78 1.59 2.08
CA THR A 105 7.79 0.72 1.46
C THR A 105 6.53 1.52 1.14
N VAL A 106 5.99 1.36 -0.05
CA VAL A 106 4.70 1.95 -0.44
C VAL A 106 3.84 0.91 -1.14
N ARG A 107 2.52 1.01 -0.94
CA ARG A 107 1.54 0.16 -1.61
C ARG A 107 0.73 0.98 -2.59
N ASP A 108 0.99 0.79 -3.89
CA ASP A 108 0.27 1.45 -4.98
C ASP A 108 -1.11 0.80 -5.20
N CYS A 109 -2.15 1.58 -4.97
CA CYS A 109 -3.55 1.16 -5.06
C CYS A 109 -4.13 1.32 -6.46
N GLY A 110 -3.29 1.33 -7.46
CA GLY A 110 -3.65 1.03 -8.83
C GLY A 110 -3.58 2.16 -9.84
N TYR A 111 -3.29 1.75 -11.05
CA TYR A 111 -3.33 2.56 -12.26
C TYR A 111 -3.57 1.66 -13.48
N ARG A 112 -3.97 2.28 -14.65
CA ARG A 112 -4.24 1.53 -15.88
C ARG A 112 -3.00 0.85 -16.46
N ASP A 113 -3.23 -0.12 -17.33
CA ASP A 113 -2.24 -0.73 -18.22
C ASP A 113 -0.97 -1.27 -17.52
N TYR A 114 -1.10 -1.63 -16.24
CA TYR A 114 0.01 -2.18 -15.44
C TYR A 114 1.26 -1.29 -15.36
N LEU A 115 1.12 0.01 -15.58
CA LEU A 115 2.27 0.94 -15.59
C LEU A 115 3.04 0.97 -14.27
N SER A 116 2.37 0.77 -13.14
CA SER A 116 3.03 0.68 -11.83
C SER A 116 3.90 -0.57 -11.68
N LEU A 117 3.58 -1.67 -12.37
CA LEU A 117 4.44 -2.85 -12.40
C LEU A 117 5.74 -2.60 -13.16
N ALA A 118 5.69 -1.84 -14.27
CA ALA A 118 6.91 -1.44 -14.97
C ALA A 118 7.83 -0.59 -14.07
N LEU A 119 7.26 0.31 -13.26
CA LEU A 119 8.03 1.09 -12.28
C LEU A 119 8.62 0.19 -11.18
N LEU A 120 7.83 -0.79 -10.70
CA LEU A 120 8.27 -1.78 -9.73
C LEU A 120 9.48 -2.56 -10.24
N ASP A 121 9.45 -3.04 -11.48
CA ASP A 121 10.54 -3.79 -12.09
C ASP A 121 11.83 -2.99 -12.14
N PHE A 122 11.77 -1.72 -12.54
CA PHE A 122 12.94 -0.83 -12.57
C PHE A 122 13.55 -0.60 -11.17
N ILE A 123 12.70 -0.46 -10.16
CA ILE A 123 13.16 -0.33 -8.77
C ILE A 123 13.76 -1.66 -8.29
N HIS A 124 13.12 -2.79 -8.58
CA HIS A 124 13.55 -4.12 -8.15
C HIS A 124 14.91 -4.52 -8.74
N HIS A 125 15.15 -4.18 -10.01
CA HIS A 125 16.43 -4.45 -10.66
C HIS A 125 17.55 -3.46 -10.27
N GLY A 126 17.22 -2.40 -9.53
CA GLY A 126 18.18 -1.38 -9.09
C GLY A 126 18.48 -0.29 -10.13
N ASP A 127 17.75 -0.28 -11.24
CA ASP A 127 17.87 0.75 -12.29
C ASP A 127 17.33 2.11 -11.82
N LEU A 128 16.44 2.08 -10.83
CA LEU A 128 15.84 3.26 -10.21
C LEU A 128 15.86 3.15 -8.68
N ALA A 129 16.42 4.17 -8.02
CA ALA A 129 16.31 4.28 -6.57
C ALA A 129 14.88 4.65 -6.16
N GLY A 130 14.25 3.79 -5.35
CA GLY A 130 12.88 3.97 -4.87
C GLY A 130 12.58 3.08 -3.65
N PRO A 131 11.41 3.24 -3.02
CA PRO A 131 10.96 2.37 -1.95
C PRO A 131 10.61 0.98 -2.51
N ARG A 132 10.51 -0.02 -1.62
CA ARG A 132 9.85 -1.28 -1.98
C ARG A 132 8.42 -0.95 -2.41
N LEU A 133 8.05 -1.35 -3.61
CA LEU A 133 6.74 -1.07 -4.19
C LEU A 133 5.90 -2.36 -4.19
N LEU A 134 4.66 -2.27 -3.70
CA LEU A 134 3.63 -3.30 -3.84
C LEU A 134 2.54 -2.74 -4.74
N CYS A 135 2.16 -3.46 -5.79
CA CYS A 135 1.27 -2.95 -6.82
C CYS A 135 0.02 -3.82 -6.99
N SER A 136 -1.14 -3.18 -7.15
CA SER A 136 -2.38 -3.87 -7.52
C SER A 136 -2.62 -3.97 -9.03
N GLY A 137 -1.82 -3.27 -9.86
CA GLY A 137 -2.18 -3.07 -11.25
C GLY A 137 -3.47 -2.28 -11.43
N PRO A 138 -4.23 -2.45 -12.52
CA PRO A 138 -5.55 -1.84 -12.68
C PRO A 138 -6.51 -2.24 -11.56
N VAL A 139 -7.33 -1.30 -11.10
CA VAL A 139 -8.35 -1.58 -10.08
C VAL A 139 -9.59 -2.19 -10.73
N ILE A 140 -10.43 -2.89 -9.97
CA ILE A 140 -11.72 -3.41 -10.42
C ILE A 140 -12.81 -2.43 -9.99
N THR A 141 -13.68 -2.04 -10.91
CA THR A 141 -14.83 -1.15 -10.66
C THR A 141 -16.05 -1.57 -11.49
N SER A 142 -17.24 -1.08 -11.15
CA SER A 142 -18.42 -1.22 -12.01
C SER A 142 -18.33 -0.31 -13.23
N THR A 143 -19.12 -0.57 -14.28
CA THR A 143 -19.23 0.34 -15.43
C THR A 143 -19.55 1.76 -14.96
N ALA A 144 -18.76 2.74 -15.42
CA ALA A 144 -18.80 4.14 -15.00
C ALA A 144 -18.61 4.36 -13.49
N GLY A 145 -18.06 3.37 -12.77
CA GLY A 145 -17.81 3.44 -11.34
C GLY A 145 -16.60 4.31 -10.95
N GLN A 146 -16.20 4.22 -9.70
CA GLN A 146 -15.08 5.02 -9.18
C GLN A 146 -13.79 4.70 -9.93
N LEU A 147 -13.11 5.74 -10.46
CA LEU A 147 -11.85 5.69 -11.21
C LEU A 147 -11.92 4.78 -12.46
N TRP A 148 -13.05 4.72 -13.15
CA TRP A 148 -13.27 3.84 -14.29
C TRP A 148 -12.19 3.96 -15.40
N TRP A 149 -11.58 5.14 -15.58
CA TRP A 149 -10.53 5.38 -16.61
C TRP A 149 -9.19 4.70 -16.36
N GLN A 150 -8.99 4.15 -15.17
CA GLN A 150 -7.78 3.41 -14.81
C GLN A 150 -8.10 2.01 -14.26
N SER A 151 -9.28 1.51 -14.57
CA SER A 151 -9.86 0.30 -13.98
C SER A 151 -10.21 -0.74 -15.03
N ILE A 152 -10.42 -1.96 -14.57
CA ILE A 152 -11.14 -3.00 -15.30
C ILE A 152 -12.61 -2.87 -14.88
N GLU A 153 -13.48 -2.51 -15.83
CA GLU A 153 -14.91 -2.40 -15.57
C GLU A 153 -15.55 -3.80 -15.61
N CYS A 154 -16.26 -4.15 -14.54
CA CYS A 154 -16.94 -5.43 -14.35
C CYS A 154 -18.25 -5.22 -13.63
N ASP A 155 -19.35 -5.76 -14.14
CA ASP A 155 -20.68 -5.64 -13.53
C ASP A 155 -21.21 -6.97 -12.98
N ARG A 156 -20.70 -8.10 -13.50
CA ARG A 156 -21.16 -9.44 -13.16
C ARG A 156 -20.11 -10.24 -12.42
N VAL A 157 -20.54 -11.22 -11.64
CA VAL A 157 -19.68 -12.09 -10.84
C VAL A 157 -18.61 -12.79 -11.70
N ASP A 158 -18.98 -13.32 -12.87
CA ASP A 158 -18.05 -14.00 -13.77
C ASP A 158 -16.98 -13.05 -14.36
N GLU A 159 -17.34 -11.79 -14.60
CA GLU A 159 -16.42 -10.73 -15.03
C GLU A 159 -15.46 -10.35 -13.90
N LEU A 160 -15.96 -10.21 -12.68
CA LEU A 160 -15.15 -9.96 -11.48
C LEU A 160 -14.11 -11.06 -11.26
N GLN A 161 -14.51 -12.32 -11.33
CA GLN A 161 -13.60 -13.47 -11.21
C GLN A 161 -12.55 -13.48 -12.34
N LYS A 162 -12.97 -13.18 -13.57
CA LYS A 162 -12.05 -13.08 -14.71
C LYS A 162 -11.04 -11.96 -14.50
N ALA A 163 -11.48 -10.80 -14.01
CA ALA A 163 -10.59 -9.67 -13.71
C ALA A 163 -9.55 -10.05 -12.65
N VAL A 164 -9.96 -10.67 -11.53
CA VAL A 164 -9.03 -11.17 -10.50
C VAL A 164 -7.97 -12.08 -11.11
N ARG A 165 -8.38 -13.08 -11.90
CA ARG A 165 -7.45 -14.03 -12.53
C ARG A 165 -6.52 -13.35 -13.53
N THR A 166 -7.00 -12.33 -14.24
CA THR A 166 -6.20 -11.52 -15.14
C THR A 166 -5.13 -10.73 -14.38
N LEU A 167 -5.49 -10.09 -13.25
CA LEU A 167 -4.55 -9.38 -12.38
C LEU A 167 -3.48 -10.35 -11.84
N VAL A 168 -3.89 -11.51 -11.34
CA VAL A 168 -2.94 -12.52 -10.83
C VAL A 168 -2.01 -13.05 -11.94
N LYS A 169 -2.51 -13.19 -13.17
CA LYS A 169 -1.68 -13.54 -14.34
C LYS A 169 -0.56 -12.52 -14.60
N HIS A 170 -0.78 -11.25 -14.25
CA HIS A 170 0.23 -10.18 -14.33
C HIS A 170 1.06 -10.03 -13.05
N ASP A 171 0.97 -11.00 -12.12
CA ASP A 171 1.76 -11.07 -10.90
C ASP A 171 1.63 -9.85 -9.98
N VAL A 172 0.41 -9.29 -9.86
CA VAL A 172 0.14 -8.21 -8.90
C VAL A 172 0.30 -8.71 -7.45
N ASP A 173 0.73 -7.85 -6.54
CA ASP A 173 0.90 -8.20 -5.13
C ASP A 173 -0.43 -8.41 -4.41
N PHE A 174 -1.46 -7.69 -4.81
CA PHE A 174 -2.81 -7.75 -4.24
C PHE A 174 -3.85 -7.25 -5.24
N VAL A 175 -5.11 -7.55 -4.99
CA VAL A 175 -6.24 -7.08 -5.80
C VAL A 175 -6.85 -5.83 -5.17
N LYS A 176 -7.13 -4.80 -5.98
CA LYS A 176 -7.86 -3.60 -5.53
C LYS A 176 -9.24 -3.56 -6.15
N LEU A 177 -10.28 -3.45 -5.28
CA LEU A 177 -11.69 -3.32 -5.66
C LEU A 177 -12.22 -1.95 -5.26
N MET A 178 -13.00 -1.31 -6.12
CA MET A 178 -13.83 -0.16 -5.78
C MET A 178 -15.18 -0.64 -5.26
N GLY A 179 -15.31 -0.75 -3.94
CA GLY A 179 -16.53 -1.26 -3.30
C GLY A 179 -17.67 -0.25 -3.25
N THR A 180 -17.34 1.04 -3.21
CA THR A 180 -18.33 2.15 -3.31
C THR A 180 -17.89 3.14 -4.37
N GLY A 181 -18.75 4.07 -4.72
CA GLY A 181 -18.36 5.28 -5.42
C GLY A 181 -17.35 6.09 -4.60
N GLY A 182 -16.93 7.24 -5.14
CA GLY A 182 -15.93 8.09 -4.48
C GLY A 182 -15.90 9.50 -5.05
N ASN A 183 -15.10 10.36 -4.42
CA ASN A 183 -15.06 11.79 -4.73
C ASN A 183 -14.20 12.15 -5.96
N ALA A 184 -13.36 11.22 -6.45
CA ALA A 184 -12.48 11.50 -7.59
C ALA A 184 -13.18 11.36 -8.94
N THR A 185 -14.37 10.73 -8.99
CA THR A 185 -15.13 10.50 -10.22
C THR A 185 -16.41 11.31 -10.22
N PRO A 186 -16.57 12.27 -11.14
CA PRO A 186 -17.81 13.04 -11.25
C PRO A 186 -19.03 12.11 -11.46
N GLY A 187 -20.09 12.36 -10.72
CA GLY A 187 -21.32 11.56 -10.77
C GLY A 187 -21.30 10.24 -9.99
N SER A 188 -20.15 9.85 -9.44
CA SER A 188 -20.04 8.70 -8.55
C SER A 188 -20.56 9.04 -7.15
N ASN A 189 -21.38 8.14 -6.56
CA ASN A 189 -21.92 8.33 -5.22
C ASN A 189 -21.04 7.60 -4.18
N PRO A 190 -20.32 8.32 -3.31
CA PRO A 190 -19.45 7.71 -2.30
C PRO A 190 -20.16 6.77 -1.32
N GLU A 191 -21.43 7.03 -1.03
CA GLU A 191 -22.22 6.22 -0.08
C GLU A 191 -22.81 4.95 -0.71
N ALA A 192 -22.91 4.89 -2.04
CA ALA A 192 -23.50 3.77 -2.74
C ALA A 192 -22.48 2.64 -2.96
N SER A 193 -22.85 1.43 -2.53
CA SER A 193 -22.08 0.23 -2.86
C SER A 193 -22.17 -0.06 -4.36
N GLN A 194 -21.04 -0.33 -5.01
CA GLN A 194 -21.00 -0.65 -6.44
C GLN A 194 -21.37 -2.11 -6.74
N TYR A 195 -21.30 -2.96 -5.72
CA TYR A 195 -21.59 -4.39 -5.84
C TYR A 195 -22.48 -4.85 -4.68
N ASP A 196 -23.16 -5.94 -4.90
CA ASP A 196 -23.87 -6.69 -3.86
C ASP A 196 -22.88 -7.60 -3.08
N ALA A 197 -23.37 -8.34 -2.10
CA ALA A 197 -22.56 -9.24 -1.29
C ALA A 197 -21.89 -10.34 -2.14
N ALA A 198 -22.56 -10.83 -3.19
CA ALA A 198 -22.02 -11.86 -4.06
C ALA A 198 -20.80 -11.35 -4.86
N GLY A 199 -20.82 -10.09 -5.31
CA GLY A 199 -19.69 -9.47 -6.01
C GLY A 199 -18.46 -9.35 -5.12
N PHE A 200 -18.63 -8.87 -3.88
CA PHE A 200 -17.51 -8.80 -2.91
C PHE A 200 -16.94 -10.17 -2.61
N GLN A 201 -17.82 -11.15 -2.36
CA GLN A 201 -17.43 -12.53 -2.06
C GLN A 201 -16.65 -13.15 -3.22
N ALA A 202 -17.12 -12.99 -4.45
CA ALA A 202 -16.50 -13.55 -5.64
C ALA A 202 -15.05 -13.04 -5.85
N VAL A 203 -14.83 -11.73 -5.62
CA VAL A 203 -13.49 -11.14 -5.71
C VAL A 203 -12.59 -11.67 -4.60
N ALA A 204 -13.09 -11.70 -3.36
CA ALA A 204 -12.30 -12.14 -2.21
C ALA A 204 -11.91 -13.62 -2.31
N GLU A 205 -12.86 -14.51 -2.60
CA GLU A 205 -12.62 -15.94 -2.72
C GLU A 205 -11.62 -16.29 -3.83
N ASP A 206 -11.80 -15.70 -5.03
CA ASP A 206 -10.88 -15.97 -6.14
C ASP A 206 -9.47 -15.45 -5.86
N ALA A 207 -9.34 -14.24 -5.30
CA ALA A 207 -8.05 -13.67 -4.93
C ALA A 207 -7.35 -14.50 -3.84
N HIS A 208 -8.06 -14.84 -2.76
CA HIS A 208 -7.50 -15.64 -1.66
C HIS A 208 -7.09 -17.04 -2.11
N ARG A 209 -7.92 -17.70 -2.93
CA ARG A 209 -7.60 -19.00 -3.52
C ARG A 209 -6.30 -18.97 -4.33
N MET A 210 -5.97 -17.83 -4.93
CA MET A 210 -4.75 -17.61 -5.69
C MET A 210 -3.63 -16.93 -4.86
N GLY A 211 -3.76 -16.89 -3.53
CA GLY A 211 -2.75 -16.36 -2.61
C GLY A 211 -2.61 -14.84 -2.64
N ARG A 212 -3.63 -14.10 -3.12
CA ARG A 212 -3.62 -12.63 -3.13
C ARG A 212 -4.63 -12.07 -2.14
N LYS A 213 -4.23 -11.04 -1.40
CA LYS A 213 -5.13 -10.28 -0.52
C LYS A 213 -5.97 -9.30 -1.34
N VAL A 214 -7.11 -8.88 -0.80
CA VAL A 214 -7.99 -7.88 -1.45
C VAL A 214 -8.03 -6.62 -0.61
N ALA A 215 -7.72 -5.47 -1.21
CA ALA A 215 -7.93 -4.15 -0.64
C ALA A 215 -9.16 -3.50 -1.29
N VAL A 216 -10.06 -2.94 -0.49
CA VAL A 216 -11.33 -2.36 -0.98
C VAL A 216 -11.39 -0.88 -0.69
N HIS A 217 -11.70 -0.07 -1.72
CA HIS A 217 -12.11 1.33 -1.55
C HIS A 217 -13.55 1.39 -1.07
N VAL A 218 -13.80 2.01 0.07
CA VAL A 218 -15.15 2.19 0.62
C VAL A 218 -15.27 3.53 1.34
N HIS A 219 -16.42 4.18 1.18
CA HIS A 219 -16.85 5.34 1.96
C HIS A 219 -18.13 5.02 2.74
N GLY A 220 -19.11 4.42 2.07
CA GLY A 220 -20.38 4.06 2.68
C GLY A 220 -20.30 2.85 3.60
N VAL A 221 -21.09 2.89 4.69
CA VAL A 221 -21.12 1.83 5.74
C VAL A 221 -21.51 0.47 5.16
N GLU A 222 -22.42 0.44 4.20
CA GLU A 222 -22.85 -0.83 3.58
C GLU A 222 -21.73 -1.49 2.78
N GLY A 223 -20.99 -0.72 1.99
CA GLY A 223 -19.82 -1.22 1.28
C GLY A 223 -18.74 -1.72 2.23
N MET A 224 -18.52 -1.01 3.35
CA MET A 224 -17.56 -1.42 4.38
C MET A 224 -17.95 -2.77 5.00
N ARG A 225 -19.24 -2.94 5.38
CA ARG A 225 -19.75 -4.19 5.94
C ARG A 225 -19.52 -5.36 4.98
N ARG A 226 -19.92 -5.20 3.72
CA ARG A 226 -19.74 -6.23 2.67
C ARG A 226 -18.27 -6.60 2.46
N ALA A 227 -17.38 -5.61 2.48
CA ALA A 227 -15.94 -5.87 2.36
C ALA A 227 -15.40 -6.69 3.54
N VAL A 228 -15.81 -6.38 4.78
CA VAL A 228 -15.41 -7.13 5.98
C VAL A 228 -16.01 -8.53 5.96
N ASP A 229 -17.30 -8.67 5.66
CA ASP A 229 -18.00 -9.97 5.62
C ASP A 229 -17.39 -10.90 4.56
N ALA A 230 -16.87 -10.36 3.46
CA ALA A 230 -16.14 -11.12 2.44
C ALA A 230 -14.67 -11.42 2.81
N GLY A 231 -14.21 -11.06 4.00
CA GLY A 231 -12.80 -11.28 4.41
C GLY A 231 -11.80 -10.38 3.71
N SER A 232 -12.26 -9.31 3.05
CA SER A 232 -11.39 -8.31 2.43
C SER A 232 -10.89 -7.32 3.47
N THR A 233 -9.76 -6.68 3.20
CA THR A 233 -9.27 -5.56 4.03
C THR A 233 -9.93 -4.27 3.55
N PRO A 234 -10.93 -3.72 4.26
CA PRO A 234 -11.52 -2.43 3.90
C PRO A 234 -10.48 -1.34 4.10
N TRP A 235 -10.24 -0.56 3.07
CA TRP A 235 -9.38 0.60 3.14
C TRP A 235 -10.20 1.84 2.82
N SER A 236 -10.61 2.52 3.87
CA SER A 236 -11.39 3.76 3.77
C SER A 236 -10.45 4.97 3.73
N THR A 237 -10.59 5.82 2.73
CA THR A 237 -10.35 7.24 2.91
C THR A 237 -11.58 7.83 3.60
N ALA A 238 -11.98 7.26 4.74
CA ALA A 238 -13.18 7.62 5.44
C ALA A 238 -13.08 9.06 5.94
N ARG A 239 -13.74 9.98 5.28
CA ARG A 239 -14.33 11.10 6.00
C ARG A 239 -15.49 10.50 6.79
N SER A 240 -15.34 10.38 8.09
CA SER A 240 -16.48 10.15 8.98
C SER A 240 -17.45 11.33 8.83
N GLY A 241 -18.48 11.14 8.05
CA GLY A 241 -19.71 11.92 8.21
C GLY A 241 -20.12 11.80 9.68
N ARG A 242 -20.47 12.90 10.30
CA ARG A 242 -20.82 13.02 11.73
C ARG A 242 -22.00 12.11 12.10
N THR A 243 -21.89 10.82 12.14
CA THR A 243 -22.79 9.95 12.92
C THR A 243 -22.35 8.49 12.78
N ALA A 244 -22.07 7.85 13.89
CA ALA A 244 -21.95 6.40 14.11
C ALA A 244 -20.61 5.69 13.73
N GLY A 245 -19.64 6.30 13.06
CA GLY A 245 -18.43 5.59 12.58
C GLY A 245 -17.28 5.44 13.59
N SER A 246 -17.22 6.24 14.65
CA SER A 246 -16.04 6.29 15.52
C SER A 246 -15.90 5.07 16.45
N ARG A 247 -16.96 4.37 16.81
CA ARG A 247 -16.89 3.18 17.63
C ARG A 247 -16.45 1.92 16.87
N MET A 248 -16.88 1.77 15.60
CA MET A 248 -16.52 0.59 14.79
C MET A 248 -15.02 0.54 14.45
N MET A 249 -14.36 1.67 14.20
CA MET A 249 -12.93 1.69 13.86
C MET A 249 -12.04 1.29 15.04
N HIS A 250 -12.41 1.64 16.27
CA HIS A 250 -11.60 1.36 17.46
C HIS A 250 -11.59 -0.12 17.84
N ASP A 251 -12.67 -0.84 17.58
CA ASP A 251 -12.84 -2.25 17.98
C ASP A 251 -12.20 -3.23 16.97
N TRP A 252 -11.90 -2.79 15.74
CA TRP A 252 -11.35 -3.63 14.66
C TRP A 252 -9.88 -3.36 14.34
N TRP A 253 -9.31 -2.29 14.84
CA TRP A 253 -7.92 -1.89 14.57
C TRP A 253 -6.85 -2.91 15.04
N PRO A 254 -6.99 -3.59 16.18
CA PRO A 254 -6.00 -4.55 16.64
C PRO A 254 -5.93 -5.84 15.82
N THR A 255 -7.01 -6.23 15.15
CA THR A 255 -7.11 -7.52 14.44
C THR A 255 -6.51 -7.49 13.03
N LEU A 256 -6.34 -6.32 12.44
CA LEU A 256 -5.92 -6.16 11.06
C LEU A 256 -4.39 -6.14 10.86
N TRP A 257 -3.58 -6.10 11.92
CA TRP A 257 -2.12 -5.93 11.85
C TRP A 257 -1.29 -7.11 12.38
N LEU A 258 -1.90 -8.15 12.92
CA LEU A 258 -1.19 -9.23 13.62
C LEU A 258 -1.08 -10.56 12.87
N GLU A 259 -1.56 -10.66 11.62
CA GLU A 259 -1.30 -11.84 10.80
C GLU A 259 -0.37 -11.45 9.63
N THR A 260 0.93 -11.61 9.88
CA THR A 260 1.99 -11.64 8.84
C THR A 260 2.15 -13.04 8.29
#